data_2ae3b46653e5924ebcf14bb247697cd5
#
_entry.id   2ae3b46653e5924ebcf14bb247697cd5
#
_cell.length_a   1.000
_cell.length_b   1.000
_cell.length_c   1.000
_cell.angle_alpha   90.00
_cell.angle_beta   90.00
_cell.angle_gamma   90.00
#
_symmetry.space_group_name_H-M   'P 1'
#
loop_
_entity.id
_entity.type
_entity.pdbx_description
1 polymer ?
#
loop_
_entity_poly.entity_id
_entity_poly.type
_entity_poly.pdbx_seq_one_letter_code
_entity_poly.pdbx_strand_id
1 'polypeptide(L)'
;MRASMPRHLPFFLYSILAILLVSFGNAAEQEQLRGSANTAPKRVAIIGAGAGGSFAAYQLRKLADEADIPVDITVYERESYIGGRSTTVNVFNDPAYPIELGASIFVQINYNLVNASRDLGLTVSSADHARPRETEESIGIWDGSQFVFTLKNSYSWWNIGRLFWRYGLAPLRTQNLVKSVVGRFLRLYEEPLFPFSSLTEAAVAADLINATVSPGDVFLQTNSIDSLFAREIIQASTRVNYGQNLQLIHGLESIVCMATDGAVSIEGGNWRIFDGALRVSGANIKVNTTATGISRNDDGTVRVSSKLNTATDSEHEVFDEVVIAGPLQYSGISASPPLEYTPDEIPYVNLHVTLFASPHRISPKYFGLKDSNARAPETILTTLPEGLDLGSKPDGVGPSGFWSISTLRTVKLEEDEQQHYVYKIFSPERPTAEFIAQILGVESKTVGSNTTIGDLSIGDISWFHEKLWNPYPLLYPRVTFEETLLAPGVWYTGGIESFISTMETSALMGRNVATLMFQSWQKQGDQTDGGASSGDREL
;
A
#
# COMPACT_ATOMS: atom_id res chain seq x y z
N MET A 1 7.52 74.94 -42.54
CA MET A 1 8.56 74.30 -43.38
C MET A 1 8.20 72.85 -43.58
N ARG A 2 7.88 72.47 -44.81
CA ARG A 2 7.51 71.09 -45.23
C ARG A 2 8.82 70.35 -45.47
N ALA A 3 8.98 69.16 -44.92
CA ALA A 3 10.01 68.22 -45.30
C ALA A 3 9.35 66.95 -45.84
N SER A 4 9.70 66.60 -47.06
CA SER A 4 9.21 65.53 -47.91
C SER A 4 9.72 64.17 -47.48
N MET A 5 8.85 63.17 -47.46
CA MET A 5 9.18 61.73 -47.41
C MET A 5 9.63 61.21 -48.79
N PRO A 6 10.62 60.35 -48.85
CA PRO A 6 10.86 59.55 -50.08
C PRO A 6 10.00 58.27 -50.09
N ARG A 7 9.30 58.04 -51.18
CA ARG A 7 8.60 56.82 -51.53
C ARG A 7 9.58 55.82 -52.17
N HIS A 8 10.00 54.79 -51.42
CA HIS A 8 10.50 53.53 -51.99
C HIS A 8 10.42 52.43 -50.91
N LEU A 9 9.24 51.80 -50.78
CA LEU A 9 9.10 50.53 -50.10
C LEU A 9 7.87 49.80 -50.65
N PRO A 10 7.99 48.99 -51.72
CA PRO A 10 7.12 47.82 -51.76
C PRO A 10 7.72 46.49 -52.23
N PHE A 11 9.01 46.41 -52.60
CA PHE A 11 9.52 45.14 -53.14
C PHE A 11 10.12 44.18 -52.11
N PHE A 12 10.52 44.65 -50.96
CA PHE A 12 11.12 43.78 -49.93
C PHE A 12 10.10 43.03 -49.06
N LEU A 13 8.89 43.58 -48.91
CA LEU A 13 7.83 42.92 -48.10
C LEU A 13 7.22 41.72 -48.80
N TYR A 14 7.11 41.70 -50.11
CA TYR A 14 6.55 40.55 -50.87
C TYR A 14 7.48 39.35 -50.87
N SER A 15 8.78 39.52 -50.87
CA SER A 15 9.75 38.44 -50.81
C SER A 15 9.84 37.76 -49.45
N ILE A 16 9.66 38.52 -48.37
CA ILE A 16 9.61 37.95 -47.01
C ILE A 16 8.28 37.21 -46.76
N LEU A 17 7.17 37.74 -47.26
CA LEU A 17 5.87 37.06 -47.14
C LEU A 17 5.79 35.77 -47.97
N ALA A 18 6.42 35.71 -49.12
CA ALA A 18 6.49 34.49 -49.94
C ALA A 18 7.38 33.41 -49.32
N ILE A 19 8.49 33.80 -48.66
CA ILE A 19 9.36 32.84 -47.94
C ILE A 19 8.68 32.33 -46.67
N LEU A 20 7.93 33.16 -45.94
CA LEU A 20 7.15 32.72 -44.80
C LEU A 20 5.99 31.80 -45.18
N LEU A 21 5.27 32.06 -46.28
CA LEU A 21 4.19 31.19 -46.74
C LEU A 21 4.69 29.81 -47.25
N VAL A 22 5.88 29.75 -47.88
CA VAL A 22 6.48 28.47 -48.26
C VAL A 22 7.00 27.70 -47.05
N SER A 23 7.53 28.40 -46.02
CA SER A 23 7.94 27.76 -44.76
C SER A 23 6.76 27.22 -43.95
N PHE A 24 5.63 27.92 -43.95
CA PHE A 24 4.39 27.44 -43.31
C PHE A 24 3.71 26.32 -44.10
N GLY A 25 3.77 26.34 -45.44
CA GLY A 25 3.26 25.26 -46.25
C GLY A 25 4.05 23.95 -46.05
N ASN A 26 5.38 24.02 -46.01
CA ASN A 26 6.20 22.84 -45.74
C ASN A 26 6.10 22.35 -44.27
N ALA A 27 5.87 23.24 -43.29
CA ALA A 27 5.64 22.84 -41.93
C ALA A 27 4.27 22.15 -41.74
N ALA A 28 3.22 22.68 -42.40
CA ALA A 28 1.89 22.06 -42.38
C ALA A 28 1.84 20.74 -43.17
N GLU A 29 2.61 20.60 -44.26
CA GLU A 29 2.73 19.36 -45.02
C GLU A 29 3.61 18.33 -44.27
N GLN A 30 4.63 18.75 -43.52
CA GLN A 30 5.39 17.88 -42.62
C GLN A 30 4.60 17.52 -41.37
N GLU A 31 3.72 18.37 -40.87
CA GLU A 31 2.80 18.05 -39.80
C GLU A 31 1.66 17.12 -40.25
N GLN A 32 1.18 17.24 -41.50
CA GLN A 32 0.26 16.28 -42.11
C GLN A 32 0.92 14.95 -42.52
N LEU A 33 2.23 14.92 -42.77
CA LEU A 33 3.01 13.69 -43.02
C LEU A 33 3.49 13.02 -41.72
N ARG A 34 3.45 13.72 -40.58
CA ARG A 34 3.42 13.15 -39.22
C ARG A 34 2.01 12.69 -38.81
N GLY A 35 1.08 12.74 -39.78
CA GLY A 35 -0.24 12.20 -39.64
C GLY A 35 -0.18 10.74 -39.24
N SER A 36 -0.49 10.50 -37.99
CA SER A 36 -1.14 9.31 -37.47
C SER A 36 -0.77 8.05 -38.29
N ALA A 37 0.41 7.48 -38.07
CA ALA A 37 0.51 6.05 -38.21
C ALA A 37 -0.60 5.53 -37.28
N ASN A 38 -1.67 4.99 -37.87
CA ASN A 38 -2.79 4.37 -37.20
C ASN A 38 -2.25 3.07 -36.58
N THR A 39 -1.36 3.22 -35.57
CA THR A 39 -0.79 2.11 -34.83
C THR A 39 -1.92 1.59 -33.95
N ALA A 40 -2.25 0.32 -34.12
CA ALA A 40 -3.22 -0.34 -33.26
C ALA A 40 -2.84 -0.08 -31.80
N PRO A 41 -3.81 0.15 -30.91
CA PRO A 41 -3.52 0.43 -29.52
C PRO A 41 -2.75 -0.73 -28.88
N LYS A 42 -1.75 -0.41 -28.07
CA LYS A 42 -1.09 -1.38 -27.21
C LYS A 42 -2.10 -1.91 -26.19
N ARG A 43 -2.29 -3.21 -26.15
CA ARG A 43 -3.24 -3.89 -25.25
C ARG A 43 -2.52 -4.40 -24.02
N VAL A 44 -2.89 -3.93 -22.84
CA VAL A 44 -2.26 -4.29 -21.56
C VAL A 44 -3.30 -4.87 -20.61
N ALA A 45 -3.03 -6.08 -20.11
CA ALA A 45 -3.79 -6.66 -19.01
C ALA A 45 -3.10 -6.38 -17.67
N ILE A 46 -3.88 -6.01 -16.66
CA ILE A 46 -3.41 -5.87 -15.28
C ILE A 46 -4.25 -6.79 -14.41
N ILE A 47 -3.59 -7.70 -13.68
CA ILE A 47 -4.24 -8.68 -12.82
C ILE A 47 -4.08 -8.23 -11.37
N GLY A 48 -5.18 -7.72 -10.80
CA GLY A 48 -5.27 -7.14 -9.47
C GLY A 48 -5.52 -5.63 -9.49
N ALA A 49 -6.59 -5.17 -8.83
CA ALA A 49 -6.99 -3.77 -8.68
C ALA A 49 -6.61 -3.17 -7.32
N GLY A 50 -5.53 -3.65 -6.72
CA GLY A 50 -4.90 -3.07 -5.52
C GLY A 50 -3.98 -1.90 -5.86
N ALA A 51 -3.18 -1.44 -4.90
CA ALA A 51 -2.28 -0.30 -5.06
C ALA A 51 -1.31 -0.47 -6.25
N GLY A 52 -0.68 -1.64 -6.40
CA GLY A 52 0.25 -1.90 -7.50
C GLY A 52 -0.41 -1.82 -8.87
N GLY A 53 -1.53 -2.51 -9.07
CA GLY A 53 -2.22 -2.54 -10.36
C GLY A 53 -2.86 -1.21 -10.73
N SER A 54 -3.45 -0.53 -9.76
CA SER A 54 -4.07 0.78 -9.98
C SER A 54 -3.04 1.84 -10.39
N PHE A 55 -1.87 1.84 -9.76
CA PHE A 55 -0.80 2.76 -10.12
C PHE A 55 -0.06 2.36 -11.42
N ALA A 56 -0.03 1.07 -11.74
CA ALA A 56 0.45 0.63 -13.07
C ALA A 56 -0.44 1.18 -14.18
N ALA A 57 -1.77 1.05 -14.06
CA ALA A 57 -2.73 1.60 -15.02
C ALA A 57 -2.65 3.12 -15.11
N TYR A 58 -2.62 3.82 -13.96
CA TYR A 58 -2.58 5.27 -13.87
C TYR A 58 -1.31 5.85 -14.51
N GLN A 59 -0.14 5.30 -14.19
CA GLN A 59 1.13 5.74 -14.74
C GLN A 59 1.24 5.44 -16.23
N LEU A 60 0.80 4.25 -16.65
CA LEU A 60 0.86 3.85 -18.04
C LEU A 60 0.00 4.78 -18.92
N ARG A 61 -1.24 5.09 -18.48
CA ARG A 61 -2.10 6.06 -19.18
C ARG A 61 -1.41 7.41 -19.31
N LYS A 62 -0.85 7.92 -18.23
CA LYS A 62 -0.14 9.20 -18.22
C LYS A 62 1.01 9.25 -19.23
N LEU A 63 1.87 8.23 -19.22
CA LEU A 63 2.99 8.14 -20.16
C LEU A 63 2.54 7.99 -21.61
N ALA A 64 1.48 7.20 -21.85
CA ALA A 64 0.92 6.98 -23.17
C ALA A 64 0.28 8.26 -23.74
N ASP A 65 -0.46 9.01 -22.94
CA ASP A 65 -1.06 10.29 -23.33
C ASP A 65 0.02 11.35 -23.60
N GLU A 66 1.09 11.42 -22.78
CA GLU A 66 2.22 12.33 -22.98
C GLU A 66 2.99 12.04 -24.30
N ALA A 67 2.99 10.80 -24.74
CA ALA A 67 3.71 10.38 -25.96
C ALA A 67 2.79 10.17 -27.19
N ASP A 68 1.48 10.43 -27.05
CA ASP A 68 0.46 10.19 -28.10
C ASP A 68 0.45 8.72 -28.61
N ILE A 69 0.68 7.77 -27.68
CA ILE A 69 0.62 6.33 -27.97
C ILE A 69 -0.73 5.78 -27.49
N PRO A 70 -1.57 5.23 -28.40
CA PRO A 70 -2.85 4.65 -27.99
C PRO A 70 -2.61 3.38 -27.15
N VAL A 71 -3.30 3.29 -25.99
CA VAL A 71 -3.24 2.13 -25.10
C VAL A 71 -4.63 1.73 -24.62
N ASP A 72 -4.91 0.42 -24.68
CA ASP A 72 -6.10 -0.21 -24.13
C ASP A 72 -5.73 -1.02 -22.88
N ILE A 73 -6.23 -0.60 -21.72
CA ILE A 73 -5.93 -1.23 -20.44
C ILE A 73 -7.15 -2.03 -19.98
N THR A 74 -6.98 -3.31 -19.66
CA THR A 74 -8.00 -4.15 -19.03
C THR A 74 -7.50 -4.59 -17.66
N VAL A 75 -8.30 -4.36 -16.61
CA VAL A 75 -7.97 -4.74 -15.23
C VAL A 75 -8.89 -5.86 -14.76
N TYR A 76 -8.32 -6.98 -14.30
CA TYR A 76 -9.04 -8.10 -13.72
C TYR A 76 -8.92 -8.07 -12.21
N GLU A 77 -10.05 -8.08 -11.51
CA GLU A 77 -10.11 -8.12 -10.05
C GLU A 77 -11.06 -9.25 -9.60
N ARG A 78 -10.54 -10.16 -8.80
CA ARG A 78 -11.32 -11.31 -8.31
C ARG A 78 -12.38 -10.94 -7.27
N GLU A 79 -12.12 -9.89 -6.49
CA GLU A 79 -13.08 -9.40 -5.50
C GLU A 79 -14.14 -8.51 -6.17
N SER A 80 -15.22 -8.23 -5.44
CA SER A 80 -16.30 -7.34 -5.88
C SER A 80 -15.96 -5.85 -5.73
N TYR A 81 -14.76 -5.53 -5.25
CA TYR A 81 -14.33 -4.18 -4.92
C TYR A 81 -12.89 -3.91 -5.35
N ILE A 82 -12.56 -2.62 -5.51
CA ILE A 82 -11.23 -2.11 -5.84
C ILE A 82 -10.51 -1.73 -4.55
N GLY A 83 -9.17 -1.85 -4.55
CA GLY A 83 -8.30 -1.45 -3.45
C GLY A 83 -7.52 -2.59 -2.81
N GLY A 84 -7.90 -3.85 -3.07
CA GLY A 84 -7.22 -5.02 -2.52
C GLY A 84 -7.24 -5.02 -0.99
N ARG A 85 -6.07 -4.91 -0.36
CA ARG A 85 -5.92 -4.85 1.11
C ARG A 85 -6.26 -3.49 1.72
N SER A 86 -6.47 -2.46 0.91
CA SER A 86 -7.04 -1.17 1.31
C SER A 86 -8.54 -1.19 1.02
N THR A 87 -9.33 -1.52 2.03
CA THR A 87 -10.78 -1.64 1.92
C THR A 87 -11.46 -1.31 3.23
N THR A 88 -12.69 -0.82 3.14
CA THR A 88 -13.52 -0.45 4.29
C THR A 88 -14.74 -1.34 4.40
N VAL A 89 -15.26 -1.44 5.62
CA VAL A 89 -16.62 -1.92 5.89
C VAL A 89 -17.39 -0.84 6.63
N ASN A 90 -18.70 -0.80 6.42
CA ASN A 90 -19.57 0.19 7.04
C ASN A 90 -20.16 -0.39 8.34
N VAL A 91 -19.89 0.26 9.46
CA VAL A 91 -20.50 -0.11 10.75
C VAL A 91 -22.02 -0.02 10.63
N PHE A 92 -22.74 -1.02 11.12
CA PHE A 92 -24.21 -1.16 10.96
C PHE A 92 -24.71 -1.15 9.50
N ASN A 93 -23.82 -1.39 8.52
CA ASN A 93 -24.08 -1.22 7.08
C ASN A 93 -24.41 0.23 6.68
N ASP A 94 -24.09 1.21 7.51
CA ASP A 94 -24.31 2.62 7.24
C ASP A 94 -23.08 3.25 6.54
N PRO A 95 -23.20 3.75 5.31
CA PRO A 95 -22.10 4.40 4.58
C PRO A 95 -21.50 5.63 5.28
N ALA A 96 -22.17 6.20 6.29
CA ALA A 96 -21.65 7.29 7.10
C ALA A 96 -20.52 6.84 8.06
N TYR A 97 -20.39 5.54 8.30
CA TYR A 97 -19.46 4.99 9.25
C TYR A 97 -18.47 3.97 8.63
N PRO A 98 -17.70 4.35 7.60
CA PRO A 98 -16.69 3.47 7.02
C PRO A 98 -15.53 3.26 7.99
N ILE A 99 -15.04 2.02 8.06
CA ILE A 99 -13.88 1.61 8.87
C ILE A 99 -12.91 0.82 8.00
N GLU A 100 -11.64 1.22 8.02
CA GLU A 100 -10.58 0.49 7.35
C GLU A 100 -10.33 -0.88 7.99
N LEU A 101 -10.34 -1.92 7.18
CA LEU A 101 -9.97 -3.28 7.64
C LEU A 101 -8.46 -3.41 7.86
N GLY A 102 -7.65 -2.87 6.95
CA GLY A 102 -6.19 -2.97 6.98
C GLY A 102 -5.52 -1.61 6.88
N ALA A 103 -5.02 -1.26 5.71
CA ALA A 103 -4.21 -0.10 5.37
C ALA A 103 -4.87 1.26 5.74
N SER A 104 -4.80 1.60 7.02
CA SER A 104 -5.63 2.68 7.63
C SER A 104 -5.05 4.08 7.43
N ILE A 105 -3.73 4.21 7.25
CA ILE A 105 -3.05 5.50 7.17
C ILE A 105 -1.98 5.51 6.08
N PHE A 106 -1.63 6.71 5.63
CA PHE A 106 -0.41 7.02 4.91
C PHE A 106 0.17 8.34 5.43
N VAL A 107 1.40 8.69 5.04
CA VAL A 107 2.11 9.86 5.57
C VAL A 107 2.51 10.81 4.43
N GLN A 108 2.86 12.05 4.77
CA GLN A 108 3.16 13.10 3.76
C GLN A 108 4.33 12.77 2.82
N ILE A 109 5.24 11.87 3.23
CA ILE A 109 6.35 11.40 2.41
C ILE A 109 5.96 10.23 1.47
N ASN A 110 4.72 9.77 1.52
CA ASN A 110 4.16 8.80 0.59
C ASN A 110 3.75 9.51 -0.70
N TYR A 111 4.72 9.90 -1.51
CA TYR A 111 4.56 10.84 -2.62
C TYR A 111 3.57 10.36 -3.69
N ASN A 112 3.53 9.06 -3.99
CA ASN A 112 2.56 8.54 -4.97
C ASN A 112 1.13 8.72 -4.47
N LEU A 113 0.85 8.32 -3.21
CA LEU A 113 -0.49 8.43 -2.62
C LEU A 113 -0.90 9.88 -2.42
N VAL A 114 0.00 10.73 -1.89
CA VAL A 114 -0.27 12.16 -1.66
C VAL A 114 -0.56 12.89 -2.98
N ASN A 115 0.27 12.67 -4.00
CA ASN A 115 0.08 13.30 -5.30
C ASN A 115 -1.21 12.82 -5.97
N ALA A 116 -1.46 11.50 -5.99
CA ALA A 116 -2.70 10.97 -6.54
C ALA A 116 -3.93 11.48 -5.79
N SER A 117 -3.90 11.56 -4.46
CA SER A 117 -5.02 12.11 -3.67
C SER A 117 -5.34 13.54 -4.06
N ARG A 118 -4.31 14.38 -4.26
CA ARG A 118 -4.47 15.76 -4.72
C ARG A 118 -5.00 15.83 -6.15
N ASP A 119 -4.40 15.06 -7.08
CA ASP A 119 -4.74 15.08 -8.51
C ASP A 119 -6.16 14.55 -8.76
N LEU A 120 -6.64 13.65 -7.89
CA LEU A 120 -8.00 13.11 -7.89
C LEU A 120 -9.01 13.96 -7.10
N GLY A 121 -8.57 15.06 -6.46
CA GLY A 121 -9.44 15.93 -5.66
C GLY A 121 -10.03 15.25 -4.42
N LEU A 122 -9.35 14.27 -3.83
CA LEU A 122 -9.80 13.55 -2.66
C LEU A 122 -9.58 14.36 -1.38
N THR A 123 -10.53 14.30 -0.46
CA THR A 123 -10.40 14.95 0.84
C THR A 123 -9.49 14.12 1.75
N VAL A 124 -8.36 14.73 2.12
CA VAL A 124 -7.40 14.16 3.08
C VAL A 124 -7.72 14.70 4.47
N SER A 125 -7.91 13.82 5.43
CA SER A 125 -8.11 14.16 6.84
C SER A 125 -6.96 13.62 7.70
N SER A 126 -6.71 14.26 8.86
CA SER A 126 -5.80 13.65 9.83
C SER A 126 -6.40 12.33 10.32
N ALA A 127 -5.57 11.34 10.55
CA ALA A 127 -6.01 10.02 11.02
C ALA A 127 -6.80 10.07 12.35
N ASP A 128 -6.70 11.19 13.08
CA ASP A 128 -7.35 11.41 14.38
C ASP A 128 -8.79 11.95 14.26
N HIS A 129 -9.24 12.39 13.08
CA HIS A 129 -10.58 13.01 12.93
C HIS A 129 -11.75 12.03 13.14
N ALA A 130 -11.52 10.73 12.98
CA ALA A 130 -12.54 9.71 13.18
C ALA A 130 -12.69 9.27 14.65
N ARG A 131 -11.77 9.67 15.53
CA ARG A 131 -11.74 9.23 16.93
C ARG A 131 -12.66 10.05 17.82
N PRO A 132 -13.16 9.46 18.95
CA PRO A 132 -14.01 10.20 19.89
C PRO A 132 -13.24 11.38 20.49
N ARG A 133 -13.76 12.61 20.33
CA ARG A 133 -13.17 13.81 20.95
C ARG A 133 -13.40 13.92 22.46
N GLU A 134 -14.16 13.00 23.06
CA GLU A 134 -14.56 13.08 24.47
C GLU A 134 -13.53 12.53 25.47
N THR A 135 -12.49 11.86 24.98
CA THR A 135 -11.45 11.27 25.85
C THR A 135 -10.07 11.76 25.44
N GLU A 136 -9.23 12.04 26.44
CA GLU A 136 -7.79 12.17 26.20
C GLU A 136 -7.30 10.86 25.56
N GLU A 137 -7.00 10.87 24.27
CA GLU A 137 -6.44 9.72 23.59
C GLU A 137 -5.29 9.14 24.41
N SER A 138 -5.36 7.86 24.67
CA SER A 138 -4.33 7.18 25.42
C SER A 138 -3.89 5.91 24.71
N ILE A 139 -2.57 5.71 24.67
CA ILE A 139 -1.93 4.51 24.14
C ILE A 139 -1.34 3.75 25.30
N GLY A 140 -1.63 2.46 25.39
CA GLY A 140 -0.99 1.55 26.34
C GLY A 140 -0.25 0.43 25.63
N ILE A 141 0.93 0.05 26.13
CA ILE A 141 1.67 -1.10 25.64
C ILE A 141 1.60 -2.20 26.68
N TRP A 142 0.92 -3.28 26.31
CA TRP A 142 0.60 -4.42 27.16
C TRP A 142 1.54 -5.59 26.88
N ASP A 143 2.14 -6.19 27.93
CA ASP A 143 3.04 -7.34 27.79
C ASP A 143 2.36 -8.70 28.03
N GLY A 144 1.04 -8.69 28.24
CA GLY A 144 0.25 -9.85 28.61
C GLY A 144 -0.04 -9.93 30.11
N SER A 145 0.61 -9.12 30.94
CA SER A 145 0.43 -9.07 32.41
C SER A 145 0.27 -7.66 32.95
N GLN A 146 0.89 -6.67 32.37
CA GLN A 146 0.88 -5.27 32.79
C GLN A 146 1.11 -4.32 31.61
N PHE A 147 0.70 -3.07 31.80
CA PHE A 147 1.13 -2.00 30.90
C PHE A 147 2.57 -1.59 31.21
N VAL A 148 3.51 -1.92 30.31
CA VAL A 148 4.93 -1.53 30.44
C VAL A 148 5.13 -0.05 30.14
N PHE A 149 4.24 0.52 29.29
CA PHE A 149 4.24 1.94 28.96
C PHE A 149 2.82 2.43 28.71
N THR A 150 2.52 3.66 29.13
CA THR A 150 1.27 4.36 28.81
C THR A 150 1.55 5.81 28.45
N LEU A 151 0.97 6.27 27.36
CA LEU A 151 1.03 7.64 26.90
C LEU A 151 -0.39 8.22 26.88
N LYS A 152 -0.59 9.37 27.52
CA LYS A 152 -1.80 10.17 27.34
C LYS A 152 -1.51 11.25 26.32
N ASN A 153 -2.44 11.47 25.40
CA ASN A 153 -2.23 12.37 24.26
C ASN A 153 -2.28 13.86 24.63
N SER A 154 -1.85 14.22 25.81
CA SER A 154 -1.53 15.61 26.14
C SER A 154 -0.06 15.81 25.83
N TYR A 155 0.28 16.78 24.96
CA TYR A 155 1.63 17.32 24.78
C TYR A 155 2.12 17.92 26.11
N SER A 156 2.43 17.04 27.05
CA SER A 156 2.93 17.42 28.36
C SER A 156 4.43 17.17 28.39
N TRP A 157 5.19 18.14 28.87
CA TRP A 157 6.61 18.01 29.21
C TRP A 157 6.88 16.76 30.07
N TRP A 158 5.87 16.30 30.83
CA TRP A 158 5.91 15.08 31.60
C TRP A 158 6.05 13.82 30.74
N ASN A 159 5.39 13.75 29.59
CA ASN A 159 5.50 12.61 28.68
C ASN A 159 6.90 12.53 28.07
N ILE A 160 7.46 13.68 27.68
CA ILE A 160 8.83 13.77 27.15
C ILE A 160 9.82 13.40 28.25
N GLY A 161 9.66 13.96 29.46
CA GLY A 161 10.51 13.64 30.60
C GLY A 161 10.48 12.16 30.98
N ARG A 162 9.30 11.51 30.98
CA ARG A 162 9.15 10.08 31.23
C ARG A 162 9.83 9.21 30.16
N LEU A 163 9.71 9.58 28.88
CA LEU A 163 10.41 8.89 27.79
C LEU A 163 11.93 8.96 27.97
N PHE A 164 12.48 10.13 28.22
CA PHE A 164 13.92 10.28 28.45
C PHE A 164 14.40 9.59 29.72
N TRP A 165 13.62 9.64 30.78
CA TRP A 165 14.01 9.00 32.06
C TRP A 165 14.02 7.47 31.93
N ARG A 166 13.05 6.88 31.17
CA ARG A 166 12.96 5.44 30.97
C ARG A 166 13.92 4.89 29.92
N TYR A 167 14.08 5.61 28.81
CA TYR A 167 14.76 5.10 27.60
C TYR A 167 16.01 5.90 27.20
N GLY A 168 16.40 6.88 27.99
CA GLY A 168 17.58 7.71 27.70
C GLY A 168 17.50 8.37 26.33
N LEU A 169 18.54 8.21 25.52
CA LEU A 169 18.64 8.80 24.18
C LEU A 169 18.07 7.92 23.06
N ALA A 170 17.52 6.75 23.38
CA ALA A 170 17.01 5.83 22.35
C ALA A 170 15.93 6.45 21.46
N PRO A 171 14.96 7.24 21.94
CA PRO A 171 13.98 7.92 21.08
C PRO A 171 14.62 8.85 20.05
N LEU A 172 15.62 9.65 20.43
CA LEU A 172 16.32 10.56 19.53
C LEU A 172 17.16 9.81 18.49
N ARG A 173 17.86 8.75 18.91
CA ARG A 173 18.63 7.89 18.00
C ARG A 173 17.72 7.21 16.97
N THR A 174 16.56 6.72 17.43
CA THR A 174 15.55 6.14 16.54
C THR A 174 15.04 7.16 15.54
N GLN A 175 14.69 8.37 15.97
CA GLN A 175 14.23 9.43 15.05
C GLN A 175 15.29 9.78 13.99
N ASN A 176 16.56 9.84 14.37
CA ASN A 176 17.66 10.10 13.43
C ASN A 176 17.85 8.93 12.47
N LEU A 177 17.74 7.69 12.95
CA LEU A 177 17.82 6.49 12.12
C LEU A 177 16.66 6.44 11.12
N VAL A 178 15.42 6.71 11.55
CA VAL A 178 14.24 6.82 10.68
C VAL A 178 14.49 7.84 9.56
N LYS A 179 14.91 9.07 9.90
CA LYS A 179 15.21 10.10 8.91
C LYS A 179 16.28 9.66 7.91
N SER A 180 17.33 8.99 8.38
CA SER A 180 18.41 8.50 7.52
C SER A 180 17.92 7.40 6.57
N VAL A 181 17.21 6.39 7.08
CA VAL A 181 16.71 5.27 6.29
C VAL A 181 15.65 5.73 5.28
N VAL A 182 14.70 6.55 5.72
CA VAL A 182 13.67 7.14 4.85
C VAL A 182 14.32 8.00 3.75
N GLY A 183 15.31 8.85 4.10
CA GLY A 183 16.01 9.67 3.11
C GLY A 183 16.72 8.84 2.02
N ARG A 184 17.28 7.67 2.39
CA ARG A 184 17.84 6.72 1.41
C ARG A 184 16.76 6.07 0.54
N PHE A 185 15.64 5.67 1.16
CA PHE A 185 14.51 5.08 0.45
C PHE A 185 13.91 6.06 -0.58
N LEU A 186 13.78 7.34 -0.25
CA LEU A 186 13.23 8.34 -1.17
C LEU A 186 14.03 8.51 -2.47
N ARG A 187 15.29 8.10 -2.51
CA ARG A 187 16.08 8.08 -3.74
C ARG A 187 15.52 7.10 -4.80
N LEU A 188 14.70 6.14 -4.41
CA LEU A 188 14.02 5.21 -5.34
C LEU A 188 12.88 5.87 -6.14
N TYR A 189 12.53 7.12 -5.86
CA TYR A 189 11.49 7.86 -6.58
C TYR A 189 12.01 8.69 -7.74
N GLU A 190 13.32 8.90 -7.81
CA GLU A 190 13.97 9.87 -8.69
C GLU A 190 15.17 9.26 -9.43
N GLU A 191 15.52 9.87 -10.57
CA GLU A 191 16.74 9.52 -11.27
C GLU A 191 18.00 9.73 -10.39
N PRO A 192 19.04 8.93 -10.54
CA PRO A 192 19.20 7.87 -11.55
C PRO A 192 18.66 6.49 -11.11
N LEU A 193 18.03 6.36 -9.93
CA LEU A 193 17.56 5.07 -9.42
C LEU A 193 16.17 4.68 -9.96
N PHE A 194 15.34 5.63 -10.33
CA PHE A 194 14.03 5.37 -10.94
C PHE A 194 14.08 5.61 -12.46
N PRO A 195 13.49 4.74 -13.29
CA PRO A 195 12.95 3.43 -12.95
C PRO A 195 14.07 2.39 -12.76
N PHE A 196 13.81 1.39 -11.91
CA PHE A 196 14.75 0.31 -11.64
C PHE A 196 14.27 -1.02 -12.22
N SER A 197 15.14 -1.69 -12.95
CA SER A 197 14.89 -3.03 -13.50
C SER A 197 15.06 -4.14 -12.46
N SER A 198 15.93 -3.92 -11.47
CA SER A 198 16.18 -4.83 -10.35
C SER A 198 16.01 -4.10 -9.03
N LEU A 199 15.09 -4.58 -8.18
CA LEU A 199 14.89 -4.04 -6.84
C LEU A 199 16.12 -4.28 -5.96
N THR A 200 16.80 -5.41 -6.14
CA THR A 200 18.06 -5.72 -5.43
C THR A 200 19.14 -4.68 -5.71
N GLU A 201 19.38 -4.38 -6.99
CA GLU A 201 20.39 -3.38 -7.38
C GLU A 201 20.01 -1.97 -6.89
N ALA A 202 18.73 -1.61 -6.98
CA ALA A 202 18.22 -0.34 -6.49
C ALA A 202 18.40 -0.21 -4.97
N ALA A 203 18.13 -1.28 -4.20
CA ALA A 203 18.33 -1.32 -2.75
C ALA A 203 19.82 -1.19 -2.37
N VAL A 204 20.72 -1.83 -3.13
CA VAL A 204 22.19 -1.67 -2.98
C VAL A 204 22.60 -0.22 -3.27
N ALA A 205 22.18 0.34 -4.40
CA ALA A 205 22.52 1.70 -4.80
C ALA A 205 21.95 2.76 -3.86
N ALA A 206 20.81 2.48 -3.22
CA ALA A 206 20.22 3.33 -2.19
C ALA A 206 20.86 3.14 -0.80
N ASP A 207 21.81 2.20 -0.63
CA ASP A 207 22.44 1.83 0.66
C ASP A 207 21.41 1.36 1.71
N LEU A 208 20.45 0.50 1.28
CA LEU A 208 19.38 -0.03 2.14
C LEU A 208 19.58 -1.50 2.52
N ILE A 209 20.44 -2.25 1.81
CA ILE A 209 20.68 -3.67 2.06
C ILE A 209 21.17 -3.93 3.49
N ASN A 210 22.00 -3.05 4.05
CA ASN A 210 22.45 -3.19 5.44
C ASN A 210 21.30 -3.20 6.46
N ALA A 211 20.15 -2.64 6.11
CA ALA A 211 18.95 -2.64 6.95
C ALA A 211 18.06 -3.87 6.71
N THR A 212 18.24 -4.62 5.61
CA THR A 212 17.44 -5.82 5.32
C THR A 212 18.15 -7.12 5.68
N VAL A 213 19.48 -7.10 5.87
CA VAL A 213 20.32 -8.31 6.07
C VAL A 213 20.20 -8.92 7.46
N SER A 214 19.68 -8.19 8.44
CA SER A 214 19.57 -8.65 9.84
C SER A 214 18.18 -8.43 10.42
N PRO A 215 17.80 -9.24 11.43
CA PRO A 215 16.58 -9.00 12.20
C PRO A 215 16.58 -7.59 12.83
N GLY A 216 15.37 -7.08 13.09
CA GLY A 216 15.17 -5.74 13.60
C GLY A 216 15.86 -5.46 14.92
N ASP A 217 15.83 -6.40 15.87
CA ASP A 217 16.50 -6.27 17.15
C ASP A 217 18.02 -6.12 16.99
N VAL A 218 18.66 -6.94 16.13
CA VAL A 218 20.09 -6.86 15.82
C VAL A 218 20.43 -5.55 15.11
N PHE A 219 19.62 -5.16 14.12
CA PHE A 219 19.79 -3.89 13.40
C PHE A 219 19.72 -2.69 14.34
N LEU A 220 18.73 -2.65 15.23
CA LEU A 220 18.55 -1.58 16.21
C LEU A 220 19.72 -1.52 17.19
N GLN A 221 20.17 -2.67 17.71
CA GLN A 221 21.32 -2.74 18.59
C GLN A 221 22.60 -2.22 17.92
N THR A 222 22.84 -2.61 16.66
CA THR A 222 23.99 -2.13 15.86
C THR A 222 23.97 -0.61 15.68
N ASN A 223 22.76 -0.01 15.63
CA ASN A 223 22.57 1.45 15.56
C ASN A 223 22.45 2.11 16.95
N SER A 224 22.92 1.43 18.02
CA SER A 224 22.96 1.95 19.38
C SER A 224 21.58 2.32 19.95
N ILE A 225 20.53 1.64 19.54
CA ILE A 225 19.20 1.74 20.13
C ILE A 225 19.09 0.69 21.23
N ASP A 226 18.72 1.14 22.44
CA ASP A 226 18.62 0.32 23.62
C ASP A 226 17.54 -0.78 23.47
N SER A 227 17.85 -1.98 23.96
CA SER A 227 16.99 -3.15 23.83
C SER A 227 15.64 -3.00 24.55
N LEU A 228 15.59 -2.24 25.65
CA LEU A 228 14.36 -1.94 26.37
C LEU A 228 13.42 -1.10 25.49
N PHE A 229 13.95 -0.04 24.85
CA PHE A 229 13.17 0.80 23.92
C PHE A 229 12.74 0.01 22.69
N ALA A 230 13.64 -0.78 22.12
CA ALA A 230 13.33 -1.64 20.99
C ALA A 230 12.17 -2.59 21.31
N ARG A 231 12.23 -3.30 22.44
CA ARG A 231 11.21 -4.25 22.87
C ARG A 231 9.88 -3.56 23.24
N GLU A 232 9.90 -2.48 24.00
CA GLU A 232 8.66 -1.89 24.52
C GLU A 232 7.98 -0.98 23.50
N ILE A 233 8.71 -0.27 22.66
CA ILE A 233 8.14 0.74 21.74
C ILE A 233 8.17 0.26 20.29
N ILE A 234 9.35 -0.09 19.76
CA ILE A 234 9.47 -0.41 18.34
C ILE A 234 8.78 -1.74 18.03
N GLN A 235 8.93 -2.75 18.89
CA GLN A 235 8.22 -4.02 18.73
C GLN A 235 6.70 -3.86 18.79
N ALA A 236 6.19 -3.00 19.65
CA ALA A 236 4.74 -2.71 19.67
C ALA A 236 4.26 -2.12 18.34
N SER A 237 5.10 -1.29 17.69
CA SER A 237 4.82 -0.75 16.35
C SER A 237 4.87 -1.83 15.26
N THR A 238 5.87 -2.73 15.25
CA THR A 238 5.91 -3.82 14.27
C THR A 238 4.75 -4.79 14.43
N ARG A 239 4.31 -5.04 15.65
CA ARG A 239 3.18 -5.92 15.96
C ARG A 239 1.85 -5.37 15.43
N VAL A 240 1.57 -4.09 15.66
CA VAL A 240 0.31 -3.48 15.18
C VAL A 240 0.28 -3.29 13.66
N ASN A 241 1.44 -3.03 13.04
CA ASN A 241 1.51 -2.79 11.60
C ASN A 241 1.62 -4.08 10.79
N TYR A 242 2.36 -5.09 11.28
CA TYR A 242 2.70 -6.28 10.49
C TYR A 242 2.41 -7.61 11.19
N GLY A 243 1.97 -7.62 12.45
CA GLY A 243 1.79 -8.87 13.21
C GLY A 243 3.10 -9.65 13.39
N GLN A 244 4.24 -8.97 13.50
CA GLN A 244 5.56 -9.58 13.58
C GLN A 244 6.41 -8.95 14.68
N ASN A 245 7.23 -9.75 15.32
CA ASN A 245 8.18 -9.33 16.33
C ASN A 245 9.53 -8.91 15.71
N LEU A 246 10.33 -8.14 16.44
CA LEU A 246 11.62 -7.61 15.96
C LEU A 246 12.65 -8.68 15.58
N GLN A 247 12.60 -9.84 16.21
CA GLN A 247 13.52 -10.95 15.92
C GLN A 247 13.16 -11.70 14.63
N LEU A 248 11.97 -11.44 14.06
CA LEU A 248 11.50 -12.03 12.82
C LEU A 248 11.64 -11.07 11.64
N ILE A 249 11.20 -9.84 11.84
CA ILE A 249 11.15 -8.80 10.81
C ILE A 249 12.54 -8.17 10.61
N HIS A 250 12.94 -7.88 9.36
CA HIS A 250 14.22 -7.23 9.11
C HIS A 250 14.25 -5.76 9.56
N GLY A 251 15.45 -5.22 9.75
CA GLY A 251 15.66 -3.88 10.31
C GLY A 251 15.03 -2.74 9.50
N LEU A 252 14.99 -2.84 8.15
CA LEU A 252 14.39 -1.81 7.31
C LEU A 252 12.92 -1.59 7.66
N GLU A 253 12.12 -2.66 7.67
CA GLU A 253 10.69 -2.57 7.96
C GLU A 253 10.46 -2.17 9.44
N SER A 254 11.31 -2.62 10.35
CA SER A 254 11.24 -2.21 11.76
C SER A 254 11.34 -0.69 11.94
N ILE A 255 12.14 -0.03 11.09
CA ILE A 255 12.30 1.43 11.11
C ILE A 255 11.19 2.14 10.35
N VAL A 256 10.70 1.56 9.24
CA VAL A 256 9.54 2.09 8.49
C VAL A 256 8.30 2.19 9.40
N CYS A 257 8.09 1.21 10.29
CA CYS A 257 7.01 1.25 11.30
C CYS A 257 7.04 2.50 12.20
N MET A 258 8.20 3.13 12.37
CA MET A 258 8.37 4.32 13.20
C MET A 258 8.22 5.64 12.41
N ALA A 259 8.03 5.58 11.09
CA ALA A 259 7.89 6.74 10.20
C ALA A 259 6.41 7.16 10.06
N THR A 260 5.72 7.40 11.17
CA THR A 260 4.28 7.67 11.20
C THR A 260 3.93 9.15 11.41
N ASP A 261 4.91 10.04 11.42
CA ASP A 261 4.70 11.47 11.62
C ASP A 261 3.79 12.05 10.52
N GLY A 262 2.73 12.77 10.92
CA GLY A 262 1.78 13.38 9.99
C GLY A 262 0.89 12.37 9.27
N ALA A 263 0.51 11.29 9.96
CA ALA A 263 -0.39 10.27 9.44
C ALA A 263 -1.75 10.87 9.03
N VAL A 264 -2.19 10.50 7.85
CA VAL A 264 -3.45 10.94 7.23
C VAL A 264 -4.20 9.76 6.62
N SER A 265 -5.46 9.99 6.29
CA SER A 265 -6.32 9.05 5.57
C SER A 265 -7.26 9.80 4.61
N ILE A 266 -7.88 9.09 3.69
CA ILE A 266 -8.91 9.64 2.81
C ILE A 266 -10.28 9.51 3.47
N GLU A 267 -11.08 10.56 3.43
CA GLU A 267 -12.48 10.50 3.84
C GLU A 267 -13.25 9.47 3.02
N GLY A 268 -13.91 8.53 3.71
CA GLY A 268 -14.60 7.40 3.08
C GLY A 268 -13.72 6.21 2.72
N GLY A 269 -12.41 6.27 3.01
CA GLY A 269 -11.46 5.16 2.89
C GLY A 269 -10.35 5.38 1.85
N ASN A 270 -9.18 4.84 2.15
CA ASN A 270 -7.97 4.95 1.32
C ASN A 270 -8.12 4.23 -0.04
N TRP A 271 -9.01 3.24 -0.15
CA TRP A 271 -9.32 2.55 -1.41
C TRP A 271 -9.75 3.51 -2.54
N ARG A 272 -10.27 4.70 -2.19
CA ARG A 272 -10.71 5.72 -3.15
C ARG A 272 -9.57 6.28 -4.00
N ILE A 273 -8.32 6.24 -3.51
CA ILE A 273 -7.14 6.59 -4.30
C ILE A 273 -7.01 5.62 -5.48
N PHE A 274 -7.18 4.33 -5.23
CA PHE A 274 -6.98 3.27 -6.22
C PHE A 274 -8.15 3.21 -7.22
N ASP A 275 -9.37 3.37 -6.75
CA ASP A 275 -10.56 3.49 -7.61
C ASP A 275 -10.45 4.71 -8.53
N GLY A 276 -10.07 5.87 -7.97
CA GLY A 276 -9.87 7.09 -8.74
C GLY A 276 -8.75 6.96 -9.78
N ALA A 277 -7.62 6.36 -9.42
CA ALA A 277 -6.50 6.11 -10.32
C ALA A 277 -6.91 5.22 -11.51
N LEU A 278 -7.66 4.14 -11.24
CA LEU A 278 -8.19 3.26 -12.30
C LEU A 278 -9.20 3.97 -13.20
N ARG A 279 -10.10 4.77 -12.65
CA ARG A 279 -11.08 5.53 -13.45
C ARG A 279 -10.41 6.55 -14.37
N VAL A 280 -9.44 7.30 -13.86
CA VAL A 280 -8.69 8.28 -14.66
C VAL A 280 -7.84 7.59 -15.73
N SER A 281 -7.34 6.37 -15.47
CA SER A 281 -6.60 5.61 -16.49
C SER A 281 -7.46 5.18 -17.70
N GLY A 282 -8.80 5.29 -17.60
CA GLY A 282 -9.71 4.82 -18.64
C GLY A 282 -9.72 3.31 -18.82
N ALA A 283 -9.23 2.56 -17.84
CA ALA A 283 -9.17 1.10 -17.91
C ALA A 283 -10.56 0.45 -17.92
N ASN A 284 -10.69 -0.63 -18.70
CA ASN A 284 -11.84 -1.54 -18.61
C ASN A 284 -11.69 -2.43 -17.36
N ILE A 285 -12.47 -2.15 -16.33
CA ILE A 285 -12.35 -2.81 -15.01
C ILE A 285 -13.33 -3.97 -14.92
N LYS A 286 -12.82 -5.18 -14.77
CA LYS A 286 -13.60 -6.43 -14.61
C LYS A 286 -13.49 -6.93 -13.16
N VAL A 287 -14.36 -6.44 -12.28
CA VAL A 287 -14.50 -6.97 -10.90
C VAL A 287 -15.20 -8.32 -10.88
N ASN A 288 -15.13 -9.06 -9.77
CA ASN A 288 -15.64 -10.44 -9.64
C ASN A 288 -15.07 -11.37 -10.73
N THR A 289 -13.93 -11.05 -11.31
CA THR A 289 -13.34 -11.78 -12.43
C THR A 289 -11.94 -12.25 -12.07
N THR A 290 -11.79 -13.55 -11.94
CA THR A 290 -10.53 -14.20 -11.59
C THR A 290 -9.75 -14.53 -12.86
N ALA A 291 -8.54 -13.99 -13.00
CA ALA A 291 -7.59 -14.47 -14.00
C ALA A 291 -7.03 -15.83 -13.55
N THR A 292 -7.18 -16.85 -14.39
CA THR A 292 -6.86 -18.25 -14.06
C THR A 292 -5.61 -18.75 -14.76
N GLY A 293 -5.17 -18.07 -15.82
CA GLY A 293 -3.99 -18.47 -16.56
C GLY A 293 -3.48 -17.41 -17.53
N ILE A 294 -2.21 -17.52 -17.85
CA ILE A 294 -1.54 -16.76 -18.91
C ILE A 294 -0.87 -17.73 -19.87
N SER A 295 -0.94 -17.44 -21.16
CA SER A 295 -0.31 -18.25 -22.19
C SER A 295 0.42 -17.34 -23.18
N ARG A 296 1.74 -17.48 -23.29
CA ARG A 296 2.57 -16.72 -24.23
C ARG A 296 2.46 -17.35 -25.62
N ASN A 297 2.14 -16.54 -26.62
CA ASN A 297 2.04 -16.93 -28.01
C ASN A 297 3.38 -16.74 -28.75
N ASP A 298 3.57 -17.44 -29.87
CA ASP A 298 4.80 -17.36 -30.70
C ASP A 298 5.03 -15.96 -31.32
N ASP A 299 3.97 -15.15 -31.46
CA ASP A 299 4.02 -13.77 -31.96
C ASP A 299 4.42 -12.74 -30.87
N GLY A 300 4.74 -13.20 -29.65
CA GLY A 300 5.12 -12.36 -28.52
C GLY A 300 3.94 -11.81 -27.71
N THR A 301 2.69 -12.05 -28.14
CA THR A 301 1.51 -11.66 -27.36
C THR A 301 1.24 -12.64 -26.20
N VAL A 302 0.46 -12.20 -25.23
CA VAL A 302 0.09 -12.99 -24.05
C VAL A 302 -1.43 -13.13 -24.01
N ARG A 303 -1.93 -14.37 -23.99
CA ARG A 303 -3.35 -14.68 -23.78
C ARG A 303 -3.63 -14.78 -22.29
N VAL A 304 -4.59 -14.03 -21.79
CA VAL A 304 -5.12 -14.14 -20.43
C VAL A 304 -6.41 -14.95 -20.45
N SER A 305 -6.45 -15.97 -19.62
CA SER A 305 -7.65 -16.75 -19.33
C SER A 305 -8.28 -16.21 -18.06
N SER A 306 -9.55 -15.86 -18.09
CA SER A 306 -10.27 -15.32 -16.95
C SER A 306 -11.64 -15.97 -16.80
N LYS A 307 -12.21 -15.88 -15.60
CA LYS A 307 -13.51 -16.44 -15.28
C LYS A 307 -14.25 -15.48 -14.36
N LEU A 308 -15.47 -15.12 -14.75
CA LEU A 308 -16.39 -14.45 -13.85
C LEU A 308 -16.74 -15.41 -12.71
N ASN A 309 -16.66 -14.98 -11.46
CA ASN A 309 -16.80 -15.87 -10.28
C ASN A 309 -18.15 -16.62 -10.22
N THR A 310 -19.18 -16.09 -10.88
CA THR A 310 -20.51 -16.71 -10.99
C THR A 310 -20.69 -17.58 -12.24
N ALA A 311 -19.72 -17.56 -13.19
CA ALA A 311 -19.80 -18.32 -14.44
C ALA A 311 -19.09 -19.68 -14.33
N THR A 312 -19.43 -20.61 -15.23
CA THR A 312 -18.72 -21.89 -15.41
C THR A 312 -17.63 -21.78 -16.44
N ASP A 313 -17.84 -20.97 -17.47
CA ASP A 313 -16.97 -20.88 -18.64
C ASP A 313 -15.87 -19.86 -18.45
N SER A 314 -14.72 -20.11 -19.07
CA SER A 314 -13.59 -19.19 -19.11
C SER A 314 -13.62 -18.35 -20.38
N GLU A 315 -13.28 -17.07 -20.25
CA GLU A 315 -13.02 -16.16 -21.36
C GLU A 315 -11.53 -16.08 -21.61
N HIS A 316 -11.17 -15.77 -22.86
CA HIS A 316 -9.78 -15.62 -23.30
C HIS A 316 -9.61 -14.33 -24.07
N GLU A 317 -8.65 -13.50 -23.67
CA GLU A 317 -8.29 -12.27 -24.36
C GLU A 317 -6.78 -12.22 -24.60
N VAL A 318 -6.36 -11.56 -25.66
CA VAL A 318 -4.95 -11.45 -26.05
C VAL A 318 -4.47 -10.03 -25.83
N PHE A 319 -3.27 -9.89 -25.25
CA PHE A 319 -2.65 -8.63 -24.90
C PHE A 319 -1.20 -8.59 -25.38
N ASP A 320 -0.65 -7.40 -25.56
CA ASP A 320 0.78 -7.23 -25.83
C ASP A 320 1.60 -7.45 -24.55
N GLU A 321 1.05 -7.01 -23.41
CA GLU A 321 1.72 -7.06 -22.11
C GLU A 321 0.73 -7.44 -20.98
N VAL A 322 1.24 -8.11 -19.95
CA VAL A 322 0.48 -8.48 -18.76
C VAL A 322 1.24 -8.05 -17.50
N VAL A 323 0.55 -7.41 -16.56
CA VAL A 323 1.09 -7.07 -15.24
C VAL A 323 0.38 -7.92 -14.18
N ILE A 324 1.13 -8.71 -13.43
CA ILE A 324 0.63 -9.42 -12.25
C ILE A 324 0.88 -8.53 -11.03
N ALA A 325 -0.22 -7.95 -10.50
CA ALA A 325 -0.17 -6.94 -9.46
C ALA A 325 -0.62 -7.47 -8.09
N GLY A 326 0.13 -8.42 -7.58
CA GLY A 326 -0.09 -9.04 -6.26
C GLY A 326 0.76 -10.29 -6.09
N PRO A 327 0.78 -10.91 -4.90
CA PRO A 327 1.59 -12.10 -4.66
C PRO A 327 1.19 -13.26 -5.58
N LEU A 328 2.13 -13.71 -6.41
CA LEU A 328 1.89 -14.76 -7.41
C LEU A 328 1.38 -16.06 -6.77
N GLN A 329 1.94 -16.45 -5.62
CA GLN A 329 1.57 -17.65 -4.86
C GLN A 329 0.08 -17.71 -4.44
N TYR A 330 -0.59 -16.54 -4.35
CA TYR A 330 -2.03 -16.47 -4.03
C TYR A 330 -2.91 -16.14 -5.24
N SER A 331 -2.31 -16.00 -6.42
CA SER A 331 -3.05 -15.63 -7.63
C SER A 331 -3.87 -16.79 -8.19
N GLY A 332 -3.39 -18.02 -8.07
CA GLY A 332 -3.94 -19.19 -8.73
C GLY A 332 -3.71 -19.22 -10.25
N ILE A 333 -2.83 -18.35 -10.77
CA ILE A 333 -2.55 -18.24 -12.20
C ILE A 333 -1.63 -19.38 -12.63
N SER A 334 -2.03 -20.12 -13.67
CA SER A 334 -1.16 -21.04 -14.40
C SER A 334 -0.47 -20.33 -15.56
N ALA A 335 0.82 -20.61 -15.80
CA ALA A 335 1.58 -20.05 -16.91
C ALA A 335 1.98 -21.12 -17.93
N SER A 336 1.81 -20.85 -19.23
CA SER A 336 2.22 -21.72 -20.32
C SER A 336 2.82 -20.88 -21.48
N PRO A 337 4.08 -21.14 -21.92
CA PRO A 337 5.06 -21.98 -21.20
C PRO A 337 5.32 -21.46 -19.76
N PRO A 338 6.02 -22.23 -18.92
CA PRO A 338 6.40 -21.77 -17.58
C PRO A 338 7.10 -20.41 -17.62
N LEU A 339 6.98 -19.65 -16.54
CA LEU A 339 7.69 -18.37 -16.38
C LEU A 339 9.21 -18.62 -16.42
N GLU A 340 9.95 -17.66 -16.97
CA GLU A 340 11.42 -17.72 -17.00
C GLU A 340 12.01 -17.44 -15.61
N TYR A 341 11.34 -16.59 -14.84
CA TYR A 341 11.59 -16.36 -13.44
C TYR A 341 10.30 -16.58 -12.63
N THR A 342 10.37 -17.40 -11.61
CA THR A 342 9.26 -17.62 -10.67
C THR A 342 9.66 -17.05 -9.32
N PRO A 343 8.90 -16.06 -8.77
CA PRO A 343 9.16 -15.52 -7.45
C PRO A 343 9.14 -16.60 -6.36
N ASP A 344 10.01 -16.43 -5.35
CA ASP A 344 10.04 -17.29 -4.18
C ASP A 344 8.70 -17.25 -3.43
N GLU A 345 8.24 -18.39 -2.96
CA GLU A 345 7.10 -18.46 -2.05
C GLU A 345 7.53 -18.03 -0.65
N ILE A 346 7.00 -16.93 -0.17
CA ILE A 346 7.25 -16.42 1.17
C ILE A 346 5.99 -16.64 2.01
N PRO A 347 6.09 -17.24 3.22
CA PRO A 347 4.94 -17.33 4.11
C PRO A 347 4.40 -15.96 4.46
N TYR A 348 3.09 -15.84 4.56
CA TYR A 348 2.40 -14.60 4.96
C TYR A 348 1.81 -14.74 6.36
N VAL A 349 1.67 -13.62 7.03
CA VAL A 349 0.99 -13.55 8.33
C VAL A 349 -0.48 -13.93 8.15
N ASN A 350 -0.98 -14.85 8.97
CA ASN A 350 -2.40 -15.07 9.14
C ASN A 350 -2.94 -14.00 10.09
N LEU A 351 -3.78 -13.12 9.59
CA LEU A 351 -4.34 -12.04 10.40
C LEU A 351 -5.86 -12.13 10.46
N HIS A 352 -6.37 -12.34 11.66
CA HIS A 352 -7.77 -12.12 11.98
C HIS A 352 -7.99 -10.65 12.31
N VAL A 353 -8.88 -10.01 11.55
CA VAL A 353 -9.37 -8.66 11.81
C VAL A 353 -10.79 -8.79 12.32
N THR A 354 -11.00 -8.51 13.60
CA THR A 354 -12.32 -8.51 14.23
C THR A 354 -12.73 -7.09 14.54
N LEU A 355 -13.77 -6.61 13.86
CA LEU A 355 -14.43 -5.34 14.11
C LEU A 355 -15.73 -5.60 14.86
N PHE A 356 -16.04 -4.80 15.86
CA PHE A 356 -17.36 -4.89 16.51
C PHE A 356 -17.75 -3.56 17.16
N ALA A 357 -19.05 -3.39 17.33
CA ALA A 357 -19.64 -2.28 18.08
C ALA A 357 -20.28 -2.82 19.37
N SER A 358 -20.06 -2.13 20.46
CA SER A 358 -20.57 -2.48 21.79
C SER A 358 -20.95 -1.21 22.56
N PRO A 359 -22.03 -1.24 23.39
CA PRO A 359 -22.30 -0.16 24.33
C PRO A 359 -21.30 -0.14 25.51
N HIS A 360 -20.54 -1.23 25.69
CA HIS A 360 -19.56 -1.37 26.77
C HIS A 360 -18.20 -0.83 26.35
N ARG A 361 -17.52 -0.14 27.28
CA ARG A 361 -16.11 0.21 27.13
C ARG A 361 -15.21 -0.98 27.45
N ILE A 362 -13.99 -0.95 26.93
CA ILE A 362 -12.94 -1.90 27.34
C ILE A 362 -12.79 -1.84 28.85
N SER A 363 -12.82 -3.01 29.49
CA SER A 363 -12.77 -3.17 30.94
C SER A 363 -11.37 -2.88 31.50
N PRO A 364 -11.20 -1.88 32.34
CA PRO A 364 -9.93 -1.63 33.04
C PRO A 364 -9.51 -2.80 33.93
N LYS A 365 -10.49 -3.56 34.45
CA LYS A 365 -10.25 -4.70 35.33
C LYS A 365 -9.53 -5.85 34.60
N TYR A 366 -9.85 -6.08 33.32
CA TYR A 366 -9.16 -7.09 32.50
C TYR A 366 -7.66 -6.80 32.44
N PHE A 367 -7.29 -5.53 32.33
CA PHE A 367 -5.90 -5.07 32.30
C PHE A 367 -5.30 -4.79 33.68
N GLY A 368 -5.90 -5.29 34.73
CA GLY A 368 -5.35 -5.17 36.11
C GLY A 368 -5.32 -3.74 36.65
N LEU A 369 -6.04 -2.80 36.07
CA LEU A 369 -6.15 -1.43 36.55
C LEU A 369 -7.09 -1.40 37.76
N LYS A 370 -6.55 -1.02 38.95
CA LYS A 370 -7.25 -1.15 40.23
C LYS A 370 -8.01 0.10 40.67
N ASP A 371 -7.72 1.25 40.06
CA ASP A 371 -8.43 2.49 40.38
C ASP A 371 -9.87 2.40 39.88
N SER A 372 -10.84 2.72 40.72
CA SER A 372 -12.27 2.73 40.34
C SER A 372 -12.61 3.71 39.22
N ASN A 373 -11.78 4.73 39.05
CA ASN A 373 -11.91 5.72 37.95
C ASN A 373 -10.98 5.45 36.76
N ALA A 374 -10.19 4.36 36.83
CA ALA A 374 -9.31 4.02 35.73
C ALA A 374 -10.10 3.69 34.44
N ARG A 375 -9.57 4.13 33.33
CA ARG A 375 -10.04 3.72 31.97
C ARG A 375 -8.94 2.95 31.30
N ALA A 376 -9.30 1.90 30.57
CA ALA A 376 -8.36 1.24 29.68
C ALA A 376 -7.95 2.21 28.57
N PRO A 377 -6.69 2.15 28.08
CA PRO A 377 -6.25 2.93 26.95
C PRO A 377 -7.13 2.67 25.71
N GLU A 378 -7.36 3.69 24.90
CA GLU A 378 -8.15 3.56 23.67
C GLU A 378 -7.42 2.77 22.58
N THR A 379 -6.10 2.85 22.59
CA THR A 379 -5.24 2.02 21.74
C THR A 379 -4.34 1.18 22.63
N ILE A 380 -4.52 -0.13 22.57
CA ILE A 380 -3.73 -1.10 23.30
C ILE A 380 -2.85 -1.84 22.30
N LEU A 381 -1.58 -1.51 22.31
CA LEU A 381 -0.54 -2.21 21.58
C LEU A 381 0.05 -3.30 22.48
N THR A 382 0.74 -4.26 21.88
CA THR A 382 1.33 -5.35 22.66
C THR A 382 2.83 -5.52 22.41
N THR A 383 3.50 -6.07 23.41
CA THR A 383 4.89 -6.52 23.30
C THR A 383 5.06 -7.86 24.01
N LEU A 384 6.22 -8.49 23.84
CA LEU A 384 6.55 -9.70 24.59
C LEU A 384 7.09 -9.33 25.99
N PRO A 385 6.77 -10.12 27.03
CA PRO A 385 7.41 -10.02 28.33
C PRO A 385 8.93 -10.20 28.20
N GLU A 386 9.65 -9.63 29.14
CA GLU A 386 11.09 -9.82 29.24
C GLU A 386 11.45 -11.29 29.47
N GLY A 387 12.43 -11.78 28.70
CA GLY A 387 12.91 -13.15 28.80
C GLY A 387 12.06 -14.21 28.11
N LEU A 388 10.94 -13.83 27.47
CA LEU A 388 10.12 -14.77 26.69
C LEU A 388 10.67 -14.90 25.25
N ASP A 389 11.19 -16.09 24.93
CA ASP A 389 11.79 -16.39 23.62
C ASP A 389 10.75 -16.90 22.60
N LEU A 390 9.90 -15.98 22.13
CA LEU A 390 8.93 -16.22 21.05
C LEU A 390 9.12 -15.27 19.88
N GLY A 391 10.07 -14.36 19.94
CA GLY A 391 10.20 -13.25 19.00
C GLY A 391 10.55 -13.67 17.57
N SER A 392 11.22 -14.80 17.39
CA SER A 392 11.58 -15.36 16.08
C SER A 392 10.50 -16.26 15.48
N LYS A 393 9.41 -16.54 16.21
CA LYS A 393 8.33 -17.40 15.72
C LYS A 393 7.27 -16.59 14.96
N PRO A 394 6.77 -17.10 13.82
CA PRO A 394 5.72 -16.44 13.05
C PRO A 394 4.42 -16.21 13.85
N ASP A 395 4.08 -17.13 14.75
CA ASP A 395 2.92 -17.10 15.63
C ASP A 395 3.23 -16.56 17.03
N GLY A 396 4.38 -15.92 17.22
CA GLY A 396 4.92 -15.47 18.51
C GLY A 396 4.19 -14.29 19.13
N VAL A 397 2.84 -14.33 19.21
CA VAL A 397 2.02 -13.28 19.82
C VAL A 397 2.21 -13.21 21.35
N GLY A 398 2.58 -14.32 21.99
CA GLY A 398 2.79 -14.43 23.43
C GLY A 398 1.50 -14.35 24.26
N PRO A 399 1.61 -14.10 25.57
CA PRO A 399 0.48 -14.24 26.50
C PRO A 399 -0.65 -13.22 26.27
N SER A 400 -0.44 -12.17 25.50
CA SER A 400 -1.52 -11.23 25.14
C SER A 400 -2.60 -11.88 24.26
N GLY A 401 -2.24 -12.83 23.40
CA GLY A 401 -3.14 -13.49 22.47
C GLY A 401 -3.61 -12.62 21.29
N PHE A 402 -3.24 -11.35 21.27
CA PHE A 402 -3.59 -10.40 20.19
C PHE A 402 -2.42 -9.45 19.90
N TRP A 403 -2.41 -8.88 18.69
CA TRP A 403 -1.41 -7.89 18.27
C TRP A 403 -1.77 -6.49 18.73
N SER A 404 -3.04 -6.11 18.61
CA SER A 404 -3.54 -4.81 19.06
C SER A 404 -5.06 -4.81 19.28
N ILE A 405 -5.54 -3.89 20.12
CA ILE A 405 -6.94 -3.52 20.26
C ILE A 405 -7.04 -2.01 20.15
N SER A 406 -7.93 -1.51 19.30
CA SER A 406 -8.14 -0.07 19.12
C SER A 406 -9.61 0.28 19.22
N THR A 407 -9.94 1.33 19.96
CA THR A 407 -11.23 2.03 19.88
C THR A 407 -11.14 3.01 18.74
N LEU A 408 -11.89 2.78 17.65
CA LEU A 408 -11.77 3.54 16.43
C LEU A 408 -12.65 4.79 16.42
N ARG A 409 -13.89 4.65 16.89
CA ARG A 409 -14.88 5.72 16.95
C ARG A 409 -16.04 5.37 17.86
N THR A 410 -16.91 6.36 18.08
CA THR A 410 -18.22 6.15 18.68
C THR A 410 -19.32 6.40 17.64
N VAL A 411 -20.41 5.64 17.75
CA VAL A 411 -21.58 5.75 16.88
C VAL A 411 -22.82 5.84 17.79
N LYS A 412 -23.76 6.69 17.44
CA LYS A 412 -25.11 6.70 18.01
C LYS A 412 -26.07 6.28 16.92
N LEU A 413 -26.90 5.29 17.20
CA LEU A 413 -27.98 4.89 16.30
C LEU A 413 -29.16 5.87 16.45
N GLU A 414 -29.86 6.17 15.37
CA GLU A 414 -31.02 7.07 15.41
C GLU A 414 -32.17 6.52 16.28
N GLU A 415 -32.27 5.20 16.36
CA GLU A 415 -33.31 4.48 17.10
C GLU A 415 -32.96 4.26 18.59
N ASP A 416 -31.69 4.46 18.97
CA ASP A 416 -31.18 4.25 20.32
C ASP A 416 -30.27 5.42 20.72
N GLU A 417 -30.64 6.14 21.78
CA GLU A 417 -29.80 7.21 22.32
C GLU A 417 -28.46 6.69 22.90
N GLN A 418 -28.30 5.38 22.97
CA GLN A 418 -27.12 4.72 23.53
C GLN A 418 -25.90 4.89 22.59
N GLN A 419 -24.79 5.26 23.20
CA GLN A 419 -23.50 5.36 22.51
C GLN A 419 -22.86 3.99 22.36
N HIS A 420 -22.46 3.63 21.16
CA HIS A 420 -21.72 2.41 20.85
C HIS A 420 -20.26 2.74 20.53
N TYR A 421 -19.34 1.98 21.08
CA TYR A 421 -17.91 2.05 20.83
C TYR A 421 -17.55 1.04 19.74
N VAL A 422 -16.85 1.47 18.72
CA VAL A 422 -16.41 0.60 17.61
C VAL A 422 -14.96 0.20 17.86
N TYR A 423 -14.73 -1.09 17.95
CA TYR A 423 -13.43 -1.69 18.24
C TYR A 423 -12.87 -2.43 17.04
N LYS A 424 -11.53 -2.47 16.95
CA LYS A 424 -10.78 -3.32 16.03
C LYS A 424 -9.74 -4.12 16.80
N ILE A 425 -9.75 -5.44 16.60
CA ILE A 425 -8.75 -6.36 17.15
C ILE A 425 -7.98 -6.98 15.99
N PHE A 426 -6.66 -6.96 16.10
CA PHE A 426 -5.75 -7.75 15.27
C PHE A 426 -5.22 -8.92 16.09
N SER A 427 -5.36 -10.14 15.58
CA SER A 427 -4.91 -11.35 16.27
C SER A 427 -4.47 -12.44 15.29
N PRO A 428 -3.57 -13.37 15.68
CA PRO A 428 -3.19 -14.51 14.86
C PRO A 428 -4.29 -15.57 14.78
N GLU A 429 -5.16 -15.62 15.79
CA GLU A 429 -6.29 -16.55 15.88
C GLU A 429 -7.60 -15.77 16.02
N ARG A 430 -8.71 -16.41 15.67
CA ARG A 430 -10.05 -15.84 15.84
C ARG A 430 -10.35 -15.62 17.31
N PRO A 431 -10.71 -14.39 17.76
CA PRO A 431 -11.11 -14.14 19.13
C PRO A 431 -12.34 -14.95 19.53
N THR A 432 -12.33 -15.60 20.70
CA THR A 432 -13.48 -16.32 21.22
C THR A 432 -14.49 -15.36 21.87
N ALA A 433 -15.76 -15.80 21.99
CA ALA A 433 -16.78 -15.05 22.74
C ALA A 433 -16.35 -14.78 24.19
N GLU A 434 -15.70 -15.76 24.82
CA GLU A 434 -15.20 -15.63 26.19
C GLU A 434 -14.15 -14.50 26.28
N PHE A 435 -13.18 -14.47 25.37
CA PHE A 435 -12.17 -13.41 25.32
C PHE A 435 -12.81 -12.03 25.13
N ILE A 436 -13.74 -11.89 24.19
CA ILE A 436 -14.44 -10.62 23.95
C ILE A 436 -15.26 -10.20 25.18
N ALA A 437 -15.98 -11.13 25.82
CA ALA A 437 -16.71 -10.85 27.05
C ALA A 437 -15.77 -10.37 28.18
N GLN A 438 -14.64 -11.03 28.37
CA GLN A 438 -13.64 -10.66 29.37
C GLN A 438 -13.09 -9.24 29.15
N ILE A 439 -12.71 -8.90 27.91
CA ILE A 439 -12.19 -7.55 27.61
C ILE A 439 -13.25 -6.45 27.75
N LEU A 440 -14.53 -6.78 27.58
CA LEU A 440 -15.64 -5.85 27.82
C LEU A 440 -16.11 -5.84 29.28
N GLY A 441 -15.71 -6.83 30.08
CA GLY A 441 -16.14 -6.97 31.47
C GLY A 441 -17.61 -7.39 31.60
N VAL A 442 -18.15 -8.10 30.60
CA VAL A 442 -19.52 -8.64 30.59
C VAL A 442 -19.51 -10.14 30.88
N GLU A 443 -20.63 -10.68 31.36
CA GLU A 443 -20.76 -12.11 31.60
C GLU A 443 -21.01 -12.87 30.30
N SER A 444 -20.15 -13.83 29.98
CA SER A 444 -20.41 -14.77 28.90
C SER A 444 -21.16 -15.99 29.43
N LYS A 445 -22.32 -16.27 28.87
CA LYS A 445 -23.06 -17.52 29.14
C LYS A 445 -22.53 -18.70 28.32
N THR A 446 -21.70 -18.42 27.33
CA THR A 446 -21.08 -19.39 26.43
C THR A 446 -19.61 -19.59 26.80
N VAL A 447 -19.27 -20.79 27.23
CA VAL A 447 -17.90 -21.19 27.59
C VAL A 447 -17.44 -22.24 26.58
N GLY A 448 -16.27 -22.02 25.98
CA GLY A 448 -15.65 -23.00 25.08
C GLY A 448 -14.76 -22.37 24.01
N SER A 449 -13.76 -23.11 23.59
CA SER A 449 -12.77 -22.67 22.59
C SER A 449 -13.33 -22.47 21.17
N ASN A 450 -14.53 -23.02 20.89
CA ASN A 450 -15.17 -22.93 19.56
C ASN A 450 -16.25 -21.84 19.50
N THR A 451 -16.38 -21.00 20.54
CA THR A 451 -17.35 -19.90 20.52
C THR A 451 -16.82 -18.71 19.73
N THR A 452 -17.72 -17.94 19.16
CA THR A 452 -17.42 -16.79 18.31
C THR A 452 -18.08 -15.52 18.86
N ILE A 453 -17.69 -14.36 18.37
CA ILE A 453 -18.31 -13.08 18.75
C ILE A 453 -19.83 -13.08 18.51
N GLY A 454 -20.31 -13.81 17.51
CA GLY A 454 -21.73 -13.96 17.21
C GLY A 454 -22.54 -14.73 18.26
N ASP A 455 -21.87 -15.43 19.20
CA ASP A 455 -22.53 -16.16 20.31
C ASP A 455 -22.80 -15.24 21.51
N LEU A 456 -22.32 -14.01 21.50
CA LEU A 456 -22.61 -12.99 22.51
C LEU A 456 -23.97 -12.36 22.30
N SER A 457 -24.55 -11.78 23.36
CA SER A 457 -25.86 -11.15 23.25
C SER A 457 -25.80 -9.87 22.38
N ILE A 458 -26.89 -9.58 21.66
CA ILE A 458 -27.00 -8.34 20.88
C ILE A 458 -26.94 -7.08 21.76
N GLY A 459 -27.26 -7.20 23.06
CA GLY A 459 -27.13 -6.13 24.03
C GLY A 459 -25.67 -5.85 24.38
N ASP A 460 -24.77 -6.81 24.20
CA ASP A 460 -23.34 -6.65 24.45
C ASP A 460 -22.58 -6.35 23.15
N ILE A 461 -22.95 -6.99 22.04
CA ILE A 461 -22.38 -6.80 20.69
C ILE A 461 -23.49 -6.42 19.73
N SER A 462 -23.58 -5.15 19.41
CA SER A 462 -24.64 -4.63 18.53
C SER A 462 -24.34 -4.78 17.03
N TRP A 463 -23.10 -4.97 16.67
CA TRP A 463 -22.63 -5.23 15.31
C TRP A 463 -21.24 -5.85 15.33
N PHE A 464 -20.92 -6.68 14.35
CA PHE A 464 -19.57 -7.18 14.15
C PHE A 464 -19.30 -7.54 12.69
N HIS A 465 -17.99 -7.54 12.34
CA HIS A 465 -17.46 -8.01 11.07
C HIS A 465 -16.11 -8.69 11.31
N GLU A 466 -15.92 -9.87 10.72
CA GLU A 466 -14.67 -10.62 10.82
C GLU A 466 -14.08 -10.85 9.44
N LYS A 467 -12.78 -10.69 9.30
CA LYS A 467 -12.02 -10.98 8.08
C LYS A 467 -10.74 -11.73 8.46
N LEU A 468 -10.53 -12.88 7.82
CA LEU A 468 -9.24 -13.55 7.81
C LEU A 468 -8.57 -13.29 6.46
N TRP A 469 -7.35 -12.83 6.48
CA TRP A 469 -6.53 -12.65 5.29
C TRP A 469 -5.03 -12.76 5.56
N ASN A 470 -4.23 -12.76 4.48
CA ASN A 470 -2.77 -12.79 4.53
C ASN A 470 -2.25 -11.43 4.03
N PRO A 471 -2.18 -10.40 4.89
CA PRO A 471 -1.97 -9.04 4.45
C PRO A 471 -0.51 -8.70 4.17
N TYR A 472 0.43 -9.41 4.79
CA TYR A 472 1.87 -9.13 4.71
C TYR A 472 2.67 -10.41 4.60
N PRO A 473 3.79 -10.45 3.85
CA PRO A 473 4.76 -11.53 3.95
C PRO A 473 5.44 -11.52 5.33
N LEU A 474 5.95 -12.66 5.75
CA LEU A 474 6.93 -12.67 6.82
C LEU A 474 8.21 -12.02 6.31
N LEU A 475 8.52 -10.85 6.85
CA LEU A 475 9.60 -9.97 6.40
C LEU A 475 10.96 -10.40 6.95
N TYR A 476 11.33 -11.64 6.65
CA TYR A 476 12.63 -12.20 7.06
C TYR A 476 13.81 -11.39 6.52
N PRO A 477 14.94 -11.37 7.22
CA PRO A 477 16.19 -10.82 6.69
C PRO A 477 16.55 -11.43 5.34
N ARG A 478 16.87 -10.56 4.36
CA ARG A 478 17.26 -10.96 3.00
C ARG A 478 18.14 -9.92 2.32
N VAL A 479 18.85 -10.36 1.29
CA VAL A 479 19.78 -9.52 0.50
C VAL A 479 19.39 -9.42 -0.98
N THR A 480 18.43 -10.25 -1.41
CA THR A 480 17.91 -10.27 -2.77
C THR A 480 16.40 -10.16 -2.76
N PHE A 481 15.85 -9.52 -3.77
CA PHE A 481 14.42 -9.28 -3.96
C PHE A 481 14.00 -9.75 -5.34
N GLU A 482 12.70 -9.99 -5.51
CA GLU A 482 12.13 -10.59 -6.70
C GLU A 482 12.27 -9.69 -7.94
N GLU A 483 12.34 -10.31 -9.11
CA GLU A 483 12.45 -9.62 -10.39
C GLU A 483 11.15 -8.94 -10.80
N THR A 484 11.27 -7.87 -11.60
CA THR A 484 10.12 -7.12 -12.14
C THR A 484 9.57 -7.72 -13.42
N LEU A 485 10.36 -8.51 -14.15
CA LEU A 485 10.00 -9.18 -15.39
C LEU A 485 10.07 -10.69 -15.16
N LEU A 486 8.94 -11.38 -15.24
CA LEU A 486 8.86 -12.83 -15.02
C LEU A 486 9.08 -13.63 -16.30
N ALA A 487 8.76 -13.04 -17.44
CA ALA A 487 8.97 -13.54 -18.79
C ALA A 487 8.73 -12.40 -19.80
N PRO A 488 9.15 -12.52 -21.07
CA PRO A 488 8.81 -11.52 -22.07
C PRO A 488 7.31 -11.23 -22.09
N GLY A 489 6.95 -9.94 -21.95
CA GLY A 489 5.56 -9.49 -21.89
C GLY A 489 4.83 -9.77 -20.57
N VAL A 490 5.50 -10.31 -19.52
CA VAL A 490 4.88 -10.63 -18.23
C VAL A 490 5.62 -9.94 -17.09
N TRP A 491 4.99 -8.90 -16.53
CA TRP A 491 5.54 -8.04 -15.50
C TRP A 491 4.98 -8.35 -14.12
N TYR A 492 5.72 -7.99 -13.06
CA TYR A 492 5.38 -8.32 -11.69
C TYR A 492 5.62 -7.16 -10.73
N THR A 493 4.63 -6.84 -9.90
CA THR A 493 4.76 -5.79 -8.89
C THR A 493 4.91 -6.32 -7.47
N GLY A 494 4.59 -7.60 -7.22
CA GLY A 494 4.52 -8.16 -5.87
C GLY A 494 5.88 -8.29 -5.16
N GLY A 495 6.99 -8.24 -5.90
CA GLY A 495 8.34 -8.39 -5.33
C GLY A 495 8.71 -7.32 -4.28
N ILE A 496 8.11 -6.15 -4.35
CA ILE A 496 8.33 -5.06 -3.40
C ILE A 496 7.86 -5.40 -1.98
N GLU A 497 6.90 -6.30 -1.84
CA GLU A 497 6.28 -6.60 -0.55
C GLU A 497 7.25 -7.25 0.46
N SER A 498 8.27 -7.96 -0.02
CA SER A 498 9.31 -8.52 0.84
C SER A 498 10.41 -7.52 1.21
N PHE A 499 10.42 -6.35 0.57
CA PHE A 499 11.33 -5.24 0.86
C PHE A 499 10.69 -4.23 1.81
N ILE A 500 9.55 -3.66 1.43
CA ILE A 500 8.68 -2.82 2.28
C ILE A 500 7.23 -3.06 1.85
N SER A 501 6.40 -3.53 2.79
CA SER A 501 5.01 -3.91 2.50
C SER A 501 4.03 -2.81 2.90
N THR A 502 3.87 -1.79 2.04
CA THR A 502 2.93 -0.68 2.24
C THR A 502 2.12 -0.38 0.98
N MET A 503 1.03 0.40 1.11
CA MET A 503 0.29 0.94 -0.04
C MET A 503 1.21 1.75 -0.96
N GLU A 504 2.07 2.58 -0.37
CA GLU A 504 2.96 3.48 -1.09
C GLU A 504 4.00 2.73 -1.91
N THR A 505 4.64 1.71 -1.32
CA THR A 505 5.65 0.93 -2.03
C THR A 505 5.05 0.06 -3.12
N SER A 506 3.84 -0.47 -2.90
CA SER A 506 3.09 -1.16 -3.95
C SER A 506 2.73 -0.20 -5.11
N ALA A 507 2.32 1.04 -4.80
CA ALA A 507 2.07 2.08 -5.79
C ALA A 507 3.36 2.47 -6.55
N LEU A 508 4.50 2.62 -5.83
CA LEU A 508 5.81 2.86 -6.43
C LEU A 508 6.18 1.75 -7.43
N MET A 509 5.95 0.49 -7.05
CA MET A 509 6.28 -0.64 -7.91
C MET A 509 5.37 -0.72 -9.14
N GLY A 510 4.08 -0.41 -9.00
CA GLY A 510 3.16 -0.27 -10.14
C GLY A 510 3.62 0.82 -11.11
N ARG A 511 3.99 1.99 -10.59
CA ARG A 511 4.58 3.09 -11.36
C ARG A 511 5.88 2.68 -12.04
N ASN A 512 6.76 1.96 -11.33
CA ASN A 512 8.04 1.49 -11.86
C ASN A 512 7.86 0.54 -13.05
N VAL A 513 7.03 -0.49 -12.89
CA VAL A 513 6.74 -1.49 -13.94
C VAL A 513 6.13 -0.82 -15.17
N ALA A 514 5.16 0.07 -15.00
CA ALA A 514 4.57 0.81 -16.12
C ALA A 514 5.60 1.66 -16.87
N THR A 515 6.53 2.29 -16.14
CA THR A 515 7.59 3.11 -16.75
C THR A 515 8.59 2.25 -17.53
N LEU A 516 9.02 1.11 -16.98
CA LEU A 516 9.90 0.16 -17.66
C LEU A 516 9.25 -0.42 -18.92
N MET A 517 7.99 -0.82 -18.83
CA MET A 517 7.20 -1.32 -19.96
C MET A 517 7.12 -0.26 -21.06
N PHE A 518 6.79 0.97 -20.73
CA PHE A 518 6.71 2.07 -21.67
C PHE A 518 8.06 2.36 -22.34
N GLN A 519 9.17 2.36 -21.61
CA GLN A 519 10.52 2.51 -22.16
C GLN A 519 10.89 1.36 -23.11
N SER A 520 10.39 0.14 -22.88
CA SER A 520 10.60 -0.98 -23.80
C SER A 520 9.94 -0.76 -25.14
N TRP A 521 8.75 -0.15 -25.16
CA TRP A 521 8.04 0.19 -26.41
C TRP A 521 8.78 1.25 -27.23
N GLN A 522 9.30 2.28 -26.58
CA GLN A 522 10.08 3.32 -27.25
C GLN A 522 11.34 2.75 -27.92
N LYS A 523 12.07 1.88 -27.22
CA LYS A 523 13.27 1.21 -27.79
C LYS A 523 12.96 0.33 -28.98
N GLN A 524 11.80 -0.34 -29.01
CA GLN A 524 11.36 -1.16 -30.16
C GLN A 524 10.98 -0.27 -31.35
N GLY A 525 10.33 0.87 -31.12
CA GLY A 525 10.01 1.85 -32.17
C GLY A 525 11.25 2.39 -32.86
N ASP A 526 12.27 2.81 -32.10
CA ASP A 526 13.54 3.33 -32.63
C ASP A 526 14.30 2.30 -33.49
N GLN A 527 14.23 1.01 -33.15
CA GLN A 527 14.88 -0.05 -33.90
C GLN A 527 14.18 -0.33 -35.26
N THR A 528 12.86 -0.19 -35.32
CA THR A 528 12.09 -0.37 -36.57
C THR A 528 12.31 0.80 -37.53
N ASP A 529 12.40 2.04 -37.02
CA ASP A 529 12.66 3.23 -37.85
C ASP A 529 14.12 3.32 -38.32
N GLY A 530 15.08 2.90 -37.51
CA GLY A 530 16.50 2.86 -37.85
C GLY A 530 16.85 1.79 -38.92
N GLY A 531 16.08 0.70 -38.96
CA GLY A 531 16.24 -0.36 -39.97
C GLY A 531 15.76 0.01 -41.37
N ALA A 532 14.80 0.93 -41.50
CA ALA A 532 14.26 1.37 -42.77
C ALA A 532 15.18 2.38 -43.52
N SER A 533 16.11 3.04 -42.82
CA SER A 533 16.97 4.08 -43.44
C SER A 533 18.33 3.59 -43.97
N SER A 534 18.69 2.31 -43.73
CA SER A 534 19.98 1.75 -44.17
C SER A 534 19.92 0.92 -45.46
N GLY A 535 18.73 0.79 -46.08
CA GLY A 535 18.53 -0.03 -47.27
C GLY A 535 18.78 0.67 -48.64
N ASP A 536 18.94 1.99 -48.70
CA ASP A 536 19.03 2.75 -49.97
C ASP A 536 20.32 3.57 -50.12
N ARG A 537 21.50 2.94 -49.90
CA ARG A 537 22.78 3.49 -50.36
C ARG A 537 23.76 2.39 -50.78
N GLU A 538 23.41 1.65 -51.84
CA GLU A 538 24.38 0.99 -52.73
C GLU A 538 23.79 0.94 -54.13
N LEU A 539 24.11 1.92 -54.94
CA LEU A 539 24.31 1.83 -56.37
C LEU A 539 25.14 3.03 -56.83
#